data_067033a665d005b7110fe996214b4cfe
#
_entry.id   067033a665d005b7110fe996214b4cfe
#
_cell.length_a   1.000
_cell.length_b   1.000
_cell.length_c   1.000
_cell.angle_alpha   90.00
_cell.angle_beta   90.00
_cell.angle_gamma   90.00
#
_symmetry.space_group_name_H-M   'P 1'
#
loop_
_entity.id
_entity.type
_entity.pdbx_description
1 polymer ?
#
loop_
_entity_poly.entity_id
_entity_poly.type
_entity_poly.pdbx_seq_one_letter_code
_entity_poly.pdbx_strand_id
1 'polypeptide(L)'
;MRPGRGCSGGQVFRDVKDQEKSGASGATQNIPWDIFVKFLRQLSHDLRNQLNATELQAALIAELTNDEELKSEARRLRELISQFGVTLQALSTMVAEPRPTLLPYTVQDFVADLQKKIAHEFPEKQSAVKWEVSSPSATLNIDPELTEWAAMELFRNAFRHDATGDVLDVRASVTDQWFTFSLSEPKSGDIDPARWDQPLQKVSHGHYSLGLRRARSIIAAEGGELSAQFNPAARELVSTIRLPCSGKA
;
A
#
# COMPACT_ATOMS: atom_id res chain seq x y z
N MET A 1 -28.75 69.36 -35.93
CA MET A 1 -28.58 68.30 -36.93
C MET A 1 -28.26 67.01 -36.22
N ARG A 2 -29.06 66.02 -36.43
CA ARG A 2 -29.15 64.61 -36.07
C ARG A 2 -28.31 64.01 -34.91
N PRO A 3 -28.98 63.29 -33.99
CA PRO A 3 -28.37 62.50 -32.91
C PRO A 3 -27.99 61.09 -33.34
N GLY A 4 -26.88 60.56 -32.82
CA GLY A 4 -26.45 59.18 -32.97
C GLY A 4 -27.03 58.25 -31.92
N ARG A 5 -27.52 57.11 -32.35
CA ARG A 5 -28.19 56.06 -31.58
C ARG A 5 -27.17 55.30 -30.72
N GLY A 6 -27.49 55.13 -29.43
CA GLY A 6 -26.82 54.16 -28.55
C GLY A 6 -27.35 52.76 -28.82
N CYS A 7 -26.43 51.80 -28.97
CA CYS A 7 -26.72 50.36 -28.99
C CYS A 7 -26.62 49.82 -27.57
N SER A 8 -27.75 49.35 -27.06
CA SER A 8 -27.88 48.49 -25.89
C SER A 8 -27.36 47.07 -26.22
N GLY A 9 -26.21 46.71 -25.66
CA GLY A 9 -25.61 45.38 -25.75
C GLY A 9 -25.26 44.87 -24.34
N GLY A 10 -26.26 44.57 -23.55
CA GLY A 10 -26.04 44.20 -22.17
C GLY A 10 -27.07 43.25 -21.58
N GLN A 11 -27.55 42.26 -22.33
CA GLN A 11 -28.57 41.35 -21.77
C GLN A 11 -28.57 39.91 -22.30
N VAL A 12 -27.49 39.41 -22.88
CA VAL A 12 -27.45 38.03 -23.46
C VAL A 12 -26.47 37.11 -22.71
N PHE A 13 -25.79 37.56 -21.67
CA PHE A 13 -24.78 36.74 -20.95
C PHE A 13 -25.19 36.32 -19.53
N ARG A 14 -26.48 36.35 -19.17
CA ARG A 14 -26.93 35.92 -17.83
C ARG A 14 -27.71 34.61 -17.76
N ASP A 15 -28.07 33.97 -18.85
CA ASP A 15 -28.91 32.77 -18.84
C ASP A 15 -28.19 31.45 -19.15
N VAL A 16 -26.87 31.42 -19.15
CA VAL A 16 -26.10 30.17 -19.39
C VAL A 16 -25.50 29.58 -18.12
N LYS A 17 -25.66 30.21 -16.98
CA LYS A 17 -25.05 29.71 -15.70
C LYS A 17 -25.97 28.91 -14.78
N ASP A 18 -27.24 28.75 -15.08
CA ASP A 18 -28.20 28.09 -14.19
C ASP A 18 -28.76 26.76 -14.73
N GLN A 19 -28.22 26.19 -15.84
CA GLN A 19 -28.64 24.89 -16.36
C GLN A 19 -27.64 23.74 -16.17
N GLU A 20 -26.52 23.92 -15.49
CA GLU A 20 -25.53 22.86 -15.21
C GLU A 20 -25.63 22.27 -13.80
N LYS A 21 -26.74 22.39 -13.11
CA LYS A 21 -26.97 21.77 -11.79
C LYS A 21 -28.17 20.85 -11.75
N SER A 22 -28.33 20.01 -12.77
CA SER A 22 -29.33 18.93 -12.69
C SER A 22 -28.85 17.78 -13.58
N GLY A 23 -28.37 16.71 -12.98
CA GLY A 23 -28.32 15.41 -13.62
C GLY A 23 -26.94 14.84 -13.95
N ALA A 24 -26.05 14.71 -12.96
CA ALA A 24 -25.03 13.68 -13.01
C ALA A 24 -24.93 13.01 -11.63
N SER A 25 -25.99 12.31 -11.24
CA SER A 25 -25.86 11.17 -10.34
C SER A 25 -25.06 10.11 -11.11
N GLY A 26 -23.74 10.28 -11.18
CA GLY A 26 -22.82 9.28 -11.64
C GLY A 26 -22.95 8.10 -10.70
N ALA A 27 -23.72 7.09 -11.09
CA ALA A 27 -23.69 5.80 -10.44
C ALA A 27 -22.22 5.39 -10.39
N THR A 28 -21.61 5.42 -9.19
CA THR A 28 -20.26 4.96 -8.96
C THR A 28 -20.30 3.48 -9.32
N GLN A 29 -19.85 3.14 -10.55
CA GLN A 29 -19.73 1.74 -10.95
C GLN A 29 -18.66 1.12 -10.08
N ASN A 30 -19.08 0.39 -9.06
CA ASN A 30 -18.19 -0.35 -8.18
C ASN A 30 -17.70 -1.56 -8.96
N ILE A 31 -16.49 -1.47 -9.53
CA ILE A 31 -15.85 -2.61 -10.21
C ILE A 31 -15.50 -3.64 -9.12
N PRO A 32 -16.00 -4.89 -9.21
CA PRO A 32 -15.62 -5.94 -8.28
C PRO A 32 -14.10 -6.12 -8.23
N TRP A 33 -13.58 -6.34 -7.04
CA TRP A 33 -12.14 -6.44 -6.82
C TRP A 33 -11.46 -7.54 -7.64
N ASP A 34 -12.10 -8.68 -7.81
CA ASP A 34 -11.62 -9.81 -8.62
C ASP A 34 -11.49 -9.46 -10.11
N ILE A 35 -12.43 -8.66 -10.63
CA ILE A 35 -12.36 -8.14 -12.01
C ILE A 35 -11.20 -7.16 -12.14
N PHE A 36 -11.02 -6.26 -11.18
CA PHE A 36 -9.90 -5.33 -11.15
C PHE A 36 -8.55 -6.08 -11.11
N VAL A 37 -8.42 -7.10 -10.28
CA VAL A 37 -7.20 -7.93 -10.19
C VAL A 37 -6.91 -8.65 -11.51
N LYS A 38 -7.93 -9.24 -12.15
CA LYS A 38 -7.77 -9.89 -13.46
C LYS A 38 -7.30 -8.90 -14.53
N PHE A 39 -7.93 -7.74 -14.57
CA PHE A 39 -7.53 -6.67 -15.50
C PHE A 39 -6.08 -6.24 -15.26
N LEU A 40 -5.70 -5.99 -14.00
CA LEU A 40 -4.35 -5.53 -13.67
C LEU A 40 -3.28 -6.60 -13.99
N ARG A 41 -3.59 -7.88 -13.77
CA ARG A 41 -2.70 -9.00 -14.16
C ARG A 41 -2.49 -9.04 -15.68
N GLN A 42 -3.58 -8.94 -16.46
CA GLN A 42 -3.47 -8.94 -17.92
C GLN A 42 -2.69 -7.72 -18.42
N LEU A 43 -3.02 -6.54 -17.93
CA LEU A 43 -2.31 -5.31 -18.29
C LEU A 43 -0.81 -5.39 -17.95
N SER A 44 -0.46 -5.91 -16.79
CA SER A 44 0.94 -6.09 -16.37
C SER A 44 1.68 -7.08 -17.26
N HIS A 45 1.01 -8.16 -17.69
CA HIS A 45 1.58 -9.12 -18.63
C HIS A 45 1.85 -8.47 -20.00
N ASP A 46 0.89 -7.74 -20.53
CA ASP A 46 1.00 -7.13 -21.86
C ASP A 46 2.07 -6.02 -21.88
N LEU A 47 2.10 -5.19 -20.82
CA LEU A 47 3.15 -4.18 -20.65
C LEU A 47 4.54 -4.80 -20.52
N ARG A 48 4.68 -5.92 -19.80
CA ARG A 48 5.97 -6.63 -19.67
C ARG A 48 6.47 -7.13 -21.03
N ASN A 49 5.58 -7.66 -21.87
CA ASN A 49 5.93 -8.10 -23.21
C ASN A 49 6.41 -6.93 -24.08
N GLN A 50 5.77 -5.75 -23.97
CA GLN A 50 6.19 -4.56 -24.70
C GLN A 50 7.54 -4.04 -24.20
N LEU A 51 7.78 -4.02 -22.87
CA LEU A 51 9.05 -3.62 -22.29
C LEU A 51 10.19 -4.53 -22.71
N ASN A 52 9.98 -5.86 -22.74
CA ASN A 52 10.98 -6.82 -23.21
C ASN A 52 11.33 -6.59 -24.69
N ALA A 53 10.33 -6.33 -25.54
CA ALA A 53 10.57 -6.02 -26.94
C ALA A 53 11.37 -4.71 -27.12
N THR A 54 11.04 -3.69 -26.31
CA THR A 54 11.74 -2.40 -26.32
C THR A 54 13.19 -2.55 -25.82
N GLU A 55 13.42 -3.38 -24.79
CA GLU A 55 14.76 -3.68 -24.28
C GLU A 55 15.63 -4.35 -25.33
N LEU A 56 15.08 -5.34 -26.07
CA LEU A 56 15.79 -5.99 -27.18
C LEU A 56 16.14 -5.03 -28.29
N GLN A 57 15.25 -4.10 -28.64
CA GLN A 57 15.54 -3.06 -29.64
C GLN A 57 16.63 -2.10 -29.17
N ALA A 58 16.61 -1.68 -27.91
CA ALA A 58 17.65 -0.82 -27.35
C ALA A 58 19.02 -1.52 -27.31
N ALA A 59 19.04 -2.83 -26.97
CA ALA A 59 20.25 -3.63 -27.01
C ALA A 59 20.80 -3.74 -28.45
N LEU A 60 19.96 -4.01 -29.44
CA LEU A 60 20.34 -4.09 -30.83
C LEU A 60 20.92 -2.75 -31.36
N ILE A 61 20.30 -1.63 -31.02
CA ILE A 61 20.81 -0.30 -31.36
C ILE A 61 22.21 -0.11 -30.77
N ALA A 62 22.43 -0.48 -29.50
CA ALA A 62 23.73 -0.36 -28.85
C ALA A 62 24.82 -1.22 -29.50
N GLU A 63 24.46 -2.39 -30.06
CA GLU A 63 25.39 -3.26 -30.78
C GLU A 63 25.71 -2.77 -32.21
N LEU A 64 24.71 -2.25 -32.91
CA LEU A 64 24.87 -1.82 -34.31
C LEU A 64 25.52 -0.46 -34.48
N THR A 65 25.50 0.39 -33.46
CA THR A 65 26.10 1.72 -33.51
C THR A 65 27.56 1.73 -33.08
N ASN A 66 28.38 2.55 -33.74
CA ASN A 66 29.73 2.89 -33.29
C ASN A 66 29.79 4.25 -32.56
N ASP A 67 28.65 4.94 -32.44
CA ASP A 67 28.50 6.20 -31.76
C ASP A 67 28.35 5.98 -30.24
N GLU A 68 29.31 6.50 -29.49
CA GLU A 68 29.33 6.34 -28.03
C GLU A 68 28.20 7.10 -27.32
N GLU A 69 27.69 8.18 -27.89
CA GLU A 69 26.55 8.92 -27.38
C GLU A 69 25.28 8.08 -27.52
N LEU A 70 25.04 7.49 -28.69
CA LEU A 70 23.91 6.58 -28.92
C LEU A 70 24.01 5.33 -28.04
N LYS A 71 25.17 4.76 -27.80
CA LYS A 71 25.36 3.65 -26.87
C LYS A 71 24.99 4.05 -25.45
N SER A 72 25.35 5.25 -25.04
CA SER A 72 25.02 5.80 -23.71
C SER A 72 23.52 5.96 -23.54
N GLU A 73 22.84 6.53 -24.53
CA GLU A 73 21.38 6.70 -24.51
C GLU A 73 20.63 5.36 -24.54
N ALA A 74 21.12 4.39 -25.32
CA ALA A 74 20.55 3.03 -25.31
C ALA A 74 20.69 2.35 -23.94
N ARG A 75 21.82 2.53 -23.24
CA ARG A 75 22.00 2.02 -21.86
C ARG A 75 21.02 2.68 -20.89
N ARG A 76 20.90 4.02 -20.95
CA ARG A 76 19.96 4.76 -20.13
C ARG A 76 18.50 4.33 -20.36
N LEU A 77 18.12 4.09 -21.62
CA LEU A 77 16.79 3.56 -21.95
C LEU A 77 16.56 2.19 -21.32
N ARG A 78 17.52 1.28 -21.39
CA ARG A 78 17.44 -0.04 -20.75
C ARG A 78 17.29 0.05 -19.22
N GLU A 79 17.97 0.97 -18.57
CA GLU A 79 17.80 1.23 -17.13
C GLU A 79 16.36 1.67 -16.80
N LEU A 80 15.79 2.57 -17.59
CA LEU A 80 14.40 3.01 -17.42
C LEU A 80 13.39 1.86 -17.62
N ILE A 81 13.61 1.03 -18.64
CA ILE A 81 12.80 -0.16 -18.91
C ILE A 81 12.85 -1.13 -17.71
N SER A 82 14.05 -1.38 -17.18
CA SER A 82 14.23 -2.24 -15.99
C SER A 82 13.48 -1.69 -14.77
N GLN A 83 13.58 -0.39 -14.49
CA GLN A 83 12.84 0.27 -13.39
C GLN A 83 11.31 0.13 -13.56
N PHE A 84 10.83 0.26 -14.79
CA PHE A 84 9.41 0.04 -15.11
C PHE A 84 8.99 -1.41 -14.84
N GLY A 85 9.82 -2.37 -15.23
CA GLY A 85 9.63 -3.79 -14.95
C GLY A 85 9.50 -4.09 -13.45
N VAL A 86 10.36 -3.50 -12.63
CA VAL A 86 10.31 -3.63 -11.16
C VAL A 86 9.00 -3.06 -10.61
N THR A 87 8.57 -1.90 -11.09
CA THR A 87 7.30 -1.27 -10.66
C THR A 87 6.09 -2.14 -11.01
N LEU A 88 6.03 -2.68 -12.22
CA LEU A 88 4.96 -3.60 -12.64
C LEU A 88 4.95 -4.89 -11.82
N GLN A 89 6.13 -5.43 -11.51
CA GLN A 89 6.25 -6.61 -10.66
C GLN A 89 5.73 -6.33 -9.25
N ALA A 90 6.09 -5.19 -8.67
CA ALA A 90 5.62 -4.78 -7.35
C ALA A 90 4.08 -4.66 -7.32
N LEU A 91 3.47 -4.00 -8.31
CA LEU A 91 2.02 -3.91 -8.43
C LEU A 91 1.35 -5.28 -8.57
N SER A 92 1.89 -6.15 -9.43
CA SER A 92 1.36 -7.50 -9.61
C SER A 92 1.41 -8.30 -8.31
N THR A 93 2.49 -8.15 -7.54
CA THR A 93 2.65 -8.79 -6.24
C THR A 93 1.65 -8.25 -5.21
N MET A 94 1.37 -6.95 -5.21
CA MET A 94 0.41 -6.33 -4.27
C MET A 94 -1.02 -6.83 -4.44
N VAL A 95 -1.42 -7.24 -5.65
CA VAL A 95 -2.77 -7.73 -5.93
C VAL A 95 -2.86 -9.26 -6.05
N ALA A 96 -1.74 -9.96 -5.99
CA ALA A 96 -1.71 -11.41 -6.05
C ALA A 96 -2.29 -12.02 -4.76
N GLU A 97 -2.98 -13.15 -4.89
CA GLU A 97 -3.34 -13.96 -3.72
C GLU A 97 -2.08 -14.50 -3.06
N PRO A 98 -1.90 -14.31 -1.75
CA PRO A 98 -0.77 -14.88 -1.03
C PRO A 98 -0.88 -16.40 -1.00
N ARG A 99 0.28 -17.06 -1.11
CA ARG A 99 0.42 -18.52 -0.98
C ARG A 99 1.47 -18.80 0.07
N PRO A 100 1.09 -18.74 1.36
CA PRO A 100 2.05 -18.89 2.45
C PRO A 100 2.63 -20.32 2.51
N THR A 101 3.91 -20.41 2.78
CA THR A 101 4.58 -21.65 3.15
C THR A 101 4.67 -21.71 4.67
N LEU A 102 3.69 -22.35 5.30
CA LEU A 102 3.56 -22.38 6.75
C LEU A 102 4.65 -23.21 7.40
N LEU A 103 5.37 -22.61 8.34
CA LEU A 103 6.43 -23.23 9.13
C LEU A 103 6.22 -22.94 10.62
N PRO A 104 6.63 -23.87 11.53
CA PRO A 104 6.67 -23.58 12.96
C PRO A 104 7.66 -22.45 13.22
N TYR A 105 7.20 -21.36 13.83
CA TYR A 105 7.99 -20.19 14.14
C TYR A 105 7.66 -19.65 15.53
N THR A 106 8.67 -19.38 16.36
CA THR A 106 8.38 -18.92 17.71
C THR A 106 7.96 -17.45 17.71
N VAL A 107 7.07 -17.09 18.64
CA VAL A 107 6.69 -15.67 18.83
C VAL A 107 7.90 -14.81 19.15
N GLN A 108 8.87 -15.37 19.91
CA GLN A 108 10.08 -14.67 20.29
C GLN A 108 10.94 -14.32 19.07
N ASP A 109 11.15 -15.30 18.17
CA ASP A 109 11.94 -15.09 16.96
C ASP A 109 11.24 -14.09 16.03
N PHE A 110 9.91 -14.22 15.86
CA PHE A 110 9.13 -13.29 15.06
C PHE A 110 9.29 -11.84 15.54
N VAL A 111 9.13 -11.60 16.85
CA VAL A 111 9.27 -10.26 17.42
C VAL A 111 10.71 -9.76 17.29
N ALA A 112 11.70 -10.60 17.54
CA ALA A 112 13.11 -10.22 17.43
C ALA A 112 13.50 -9.85 16.00
N ASP A 113 13.02 -10.60 15.00
CA ASP A 113 13.32 -10.32 13.60
C ASP A 113 12.60 -9.07 13.12
N LEU A 114 11.35 -8.85 13.55
CA LEU A 114 10.62 -7.62 13.28
C LEU A 114 11.33 -6.39 13.88
N GLN A 115 11.86 -6.48 15.11
CA GLN A 115 12.65 -5.42 15.74
C GLN A 115 13.92 -5.10 14.95
N LYS A 116 14.66 -6.13 14.51
CA LYS A 116 15.85 -5.94 13.65
C LYS A 116 15.50 -5.28 12.33
N LYS A 117 14.39 -5.68 11.72
CA LYS A 117 13.93 -5.13 10.45
C LYS A 117 13.56 -3.66 10.57
N ILE A 118 12.85 -3.29 11.64
CA ILE A 118 12.51 -1.88 11.93
C ILE A 118 13.77 -1.05 12.15
N ALA A 119 14.74 -1.57 12.92
CA ALA A 119 16.00 -0.90 13.15
C ALA A 119 16.80 -0.69 11.85
N HIS A 120 16.73 -1.63 10.92
CA HIS A 120 17.40 -1.53 9.62
C HIS A 120 16.66 -0.58 8.65
N GLU A 121 15.32 -0.68 8.56
CA GLU A 121 14.52 0.07 7.59
C GLU A 121 14.24 1.52 8.06
N PHE A 122 14.14 1.72 9.38
CA PHE A 122 13.81 3.00 10.00
C PHE A 122 14.77 3.35 11.17
N PRO A 123 16.07 3.48 10.92
CA PRO A 123 17.07 3.67 11.99
C PRO A 123 16.79 4.90 12.85
N GLU A 124 16.28 5.98 12.26
CA GLU A 124 15.99 7.23 12.97
C GLU A 124 14.71 7.16 13.83
N LYS A 125 13.81 6.21 13.53
CA LYS A 125 12.51 6.04 14.20
C LYS A 125 12.48 4.86 15.18
N GLN A 126 13.54 4.09 15.29
CA GLN A 126 13.62 2.94 16.19
C GLN A 126 13.32 3.31 17.65
N SER A 127 13.86 4.44 18.12
CA SER A 127 13.64 4.93 19.50
C SER A 127 12.21 5.40 19.77
N ALA A 128 11.42 5.65 18.74
CA ALA A 128 10.03 6.03 18.85
C ALA A 128 9.09 4.80 18.95
N VAL A 129 9.61 3.58 18.96
CA VAL A 129 8.81 2.35 19.10
C VAL A 129 9.02 1.75 20.47
N LYS A 130 7.96 1.69 21.27
CA LYS A 130 7.96 1.01 22.56
C LYS A 130 7.37 -0.38 22.44
N TRP A 131 8.06 -1.35 23.00
CA TRP A 131 7.69 -2.76 22.92
C TRP A 131 7.26 -3.31 24.27
N GLU A 132 6.07 -3.90 24.33
CA GLU A 132 5.58 -4.68 25.45
C GLU A 132 5.30 -6.10 24.95
N VAL A 133 6.15 -7.05 25.34
CA VAL A 133 6.08 -8.46 24.87
C VAL A 133 5.80 -9.36 26.06
N SER A 134 4.66 -10.06 26.02
CA SER A 134 4.27 -11.04 27.04
C SER A 134 4.03 -12.42 26.42
N SER A 135 4.48 -13.46 27.12
CA SER A 135 4.34 -14.88 26.72
C SER A 135 5.10 -15.27 25.45
N PRO A 136 6.41 -15.21 25.45
CA PRO A 136 7.24 -15.45 24.26
C PRO A 136 7.39 -16.92 23.83
N SER A 137 6.97 -17.91 24.62
CA SER A 137 7.25 -19.33 24.38
C SER A 137 6.25 -20.05 23.45
N ALA A 138 5.30 -19.33 22.86
CA ALA A 138 4.33 -19.92 21.92
C ALA A 138 4.94 -20.09 20.52
N THR A 139 4.45 -21.09 19.80
CA THR A 139 4.80 -21.35 18.40
C THR A 139 3.61 -21.00 17.52
N LEU A 140 3.88 -20.30 16.43
CA LEU A 140 2.96 -20.02 15.35
C LEU A 140 3.21 -20.97 14.19
N ASN A 141 2.22 -21.19 13.35
CA ASN A 141 2.41 -21.86 12.08
C ASN A 141 2.16 -20.83 10.97
N ILE A 142 3.21 -20.16 10.56
CA ILE A 142 3.16 -18.98 9.67
C ILE A 142 4.21 -19.10 8.55
N ASP A 143 4.07 -18.28 7.56
CA ASP A 143 5.15 -17.94 6.62
C ASP A 143 5.89 -16.72 7.19
N PRO A 144 7.12 -16.88 7.74
CA PRO A 144 7.80 -15.79 8.45
C PRO A 144 8.03 -14.56 7.58
N GLU A 145 8.33 -14.74 6.28
CA GLU A 145 8.59 -13.63 5.36
C GLU A 145 7.31 -12.84 5.06
N LEU A 146 6.21 -13.54 4.82
CA LEU A 146 4.93 -12.90 4.52
C LEU A 146 4.34 -12.24 5.76
N THR A 147 4.39 -12.90 6.92
CA THR A 147 3.89 -12.34 8.18
C THR A 147 4.70 -11.11 8.60
N GLU A 148 6.03 -11.18 8.50
CA GLU A 148 6.91 -10.03 8.73
C GLU A 148 6.58 -8.89 7.79
N TRP A 149 6.40 -9.18 6.48
CA TRP A 149 6.02 -8.18 5.51
C TRP A 149 4.71 -7.49 5.88
N ALA A 150 3.70 -8.27 6.32
CA ALA A 150 2.39 -7.72 6.74
C ALA A 150 2.51 -6.84 7.99
N ALA A 151 3.29 -7.23 8.99
CA ALA A 151 3.54 -6.43 10.17
C ALA A 151 4.32 -5.15 9.84
N MET A 152 5.36 -5.23 9.00
CA MET A 152 6.13 -4.07 8.53
C MET A 152 5.27 -3.07 7.76
N GLU A 153 4.24 -3.51 7.04
CA GLU A 153 3.33 -2.59 6.36
C GLU A 153 2.53 -1.71 7.33
N LEU A 154 2.21 -2.22 8.53
CA LEU A 154 1.60 -1.41 9.60
C LEU A 154 2.56 -0.29 10.03
N PHE A 155 3.85 -0.60 10.25
CA PHE A 155 4.85 0.40 10.62
C PHE A 155 5.10 1.40 9.48
N ARG A 156 5.21 0.94 8.23
CA ARG A 156 5.36 1.84 7.07
C ARG A 156 4.19 2.81 6.98
N ASN A 157 2.98 2.31 7.23
CA ASN A 157 1.78 3.14 7.23
C ASN A 157 1.77 4.12 8.39
N ALA A 158 2.08 3.69 9.61
CA ALA A 158 2.17 4.55 10.79
C ALA A 158 3.21 5.65 10.59
N PHE A 159 4.44 5.31 10.19
CA PHE A 159 5.52 6.29 9.99
C PHE A 159 5.29 7.24 8.82
N ARG A 160 4.55 6.82 7.79
CA ARG A 160 4.19 7.69 6.66
C ARG A 160 3.16 8.75 7.03
N HIS A 161 2.25 8.41 7.93
CA HIS A 161 1.16 9.28 8.37
C HIS A 161 1.42 9.91 9.74
N ASP A 162 2.64 9.76 10.25
CA ASP A 162 3.11 10.36 11.47
C ASP A 162 3.30 11.87 11.26
N ALA A 163 2.27 12.64 11.64
CA ALA A 163 2.29 14.09 11.58
C ALA A 163 2.93 14.74 12.83
N THR A 164 3.14 13.97 13.89
CA THR A 164 3.47 14.49 15.23
C THR A 164 4.82 14.03 15.76
N GLY A 165 5.45 13.00 15.15
CA GLY A 165 6.68 12.41 15.68
C GLY A 165 6.46 11.62 16.98
N ASP A 166 5.23 11.18 17.22
CA ASP A 166 4.82 10.54 18.46
C ASP A 166 5.32 9.09 18.57
N VAL A 167 5.30 8.59 19.79
CA VAL A 167 5.72 7.23 20.10
C VAL A 167 4.66 6.24 19.64
N LEU A 168 5.10 5.17 18.99
CA LEU A 168 4.28 4.02 18.66
C LEU A 168 4.37 2.98 19.77
N ASP A 169 3.24 2.54 20.31
CA ASP A 169 3.18 1.47 21.29
C ASP A 169 2.86 0.13 20.62
N VAL A 170 3.76 -0.84 20.80
CA VAL A 170 3.61 -2.19 20.25
C VAL A 170 3.40 -3.17 21.40
N ARG A 171 2.34 -3.95 21.30
CA ARG A 171 2.08 -5.04 22.25
C ARG A 171 2.03 -6.37 21.51
N ALA A 172 2.74 -7.35 22.06
CA ALA A 172 2.72 -8.73 21.57
C ALA A 172 2.41 -9.66 22.75
N SER A 173 1.31 -10.40 22.64
CA SER A 173 0.84 -11.29 23.72
C SER A 173 0.24 -12.57 23.16
N VAL A 174 0.19 -13.61 24.00
CA VAL A 174 -0.50 -14.86 23.70
C VAL A 174 -1.57 -15.12 24.76
N THR A 175 -2.79 -15.27 24.32
CA THR A 175 -3.96 -15.55 25.18
C THR A 175 -4.90 -16.52 24.45
N ASP A 176 -5.37 -17.55 25.13
CA ASP A 176 -6.36 -18.51 24.62
C ASP A 176 -5.99 -19.11 23.25
N GLN A 177 -4.74 -19.52 23.07
CA GLN A 177 -4.19 -20.07 21.80
C GLN A 177 -4.14 -19.06 20.63
N TRP A 178 -4.24 -17.78 20.92
CA TRP A 178 -4.09 -16.72 19.94
C TRP A 178 -2.87 -15.85 20.27
N PHE A 179 -2.02 -15.67 19.28
CA PHE A 179 -1.04 -14.59 19.29
C PHE A 179 -1.73 -13.31 18.83
N THR A 180 -1.57 -12.25 19.59
CA THR A 180 -2.07 -10.92 19.29
C THR A 180 -0.91 -9.94 19.24
N PHE A 181 -0.72 -9.34 18.09
CA PHE A 181 0.22 -8.25 17.87
C PHE A 181 -0.58 -6.99 17.58
N SER A 182 -0.39 -5.94 18.37
CA SER A 182 -1.08 -4.65 18.18
C SER A 182 -0.08 -3.51 18.09
N LEU A 183 -0.33 -2.62 17.14
CA LEU A 183 0.37 -1.35 16.94
C LEU A 183 -0.61 -0.22 17.21
N SER A 184 -0.32 0.58 18.23
CA SER A 184 -1.06 1.78 18.58
C SER A 184 -0.33 3.01 18.09
N GLU A 185 -1.04 3.85 17.34
CA GLU A 185 -0.50 5.08 16.78
C GLU A 185 -1.40 6.28 17.10
N PRO A 186 -0.85 7.40 17.60
CA PRO A 186 -1.61 8.63 17.81
C PRO A 186 -2.04 9.23 16.47
N LYS A 187 -3.21 9.87 16.43
CA LYS A 187 -3.75 10.51 15.22
C LYS A 187 -4.19 11.94 15.48
N SER A 188 -3.84 12.83 14.57
CA SER A 188 -4.24 14.25 14.66
C SER A 188 -5.72 14.48 14.30
N GLY A 189 -6.37 13.54 13.60
CA GLY A 189 -7.76 13.64 13.14
C GLY A 189 -8.52 12.34 13.29
N ASP A 190 -9.83 12.38 13.03
CA ASP A 190 -10.68 11.22 13.07
C ASP A 190 -10.36 10.26 11.90
N ILE A 191 -10.32 8.98 12.21
CA ILE A 191 -10.11 7.90 11.24
C ILE A 191 -11.37 7.04 11.20
N ASP A 192 -11.84 6.76 9.99
CA ASP A 192 -12.88 5.76 9.77
C ASP A 192 -12.23 4.37 9.63
N PRO A 193 -12.34 3.48 10.64
CA PRO A 193 -11.73 2.16 10.57
C PRO A 193 -12.27 1.28 9.45
N ALA A 194 -13.52 1.51 9.03
CA ALA A 194 -14.14 0.75 7.92
C ALA A 194 -13.49 1.07 6.56
N ARG A 195 -12.76 2.18 6.48
CA ARG A 195 -12.06 2.61 5.26
C ARG A 195 -10.55 2.46 5.35
N TRP A 196 -10.04 2.02 6.51
CA TRP A 196 -8.61 1.99 6.81
C TRP A 196 -7.78 1.16 5.81
N ASP A 197 -8.30 0.02 5.35
CA ASP A 197 -7.62 -0.87 4.40
C ASP A 197 -8.24 -0.88 2.99
N GLN A 198 -9.14 0.06 2.71
CA GLN A 198 -9.74 0.16 1.38
C GLN A 198 -8.67 0.51 0.34
N PRO A 199 -8.59 -0.24 -0.76
CA PRO A 199 -7.61 0.01 -1.80
C PRO A 199 -7.92 1.28 -2.59
N LEU A 200 -6.89 1.91 -3.15
CA LEU A 200 -7.00 3.01 -4.11
C LEU A 200 -7.62 4.31 -3.59
N GLN A 201 -7.74 4.49 -2.27
CA GLN A 201 -8.29 5.72 -1.68
C GLN A 201 -7.41 6.95 -1.91
N LYS A 202 -6.09 6.78 -1.78
CA LYS A 202 -5.10 7.80 -2.06
C LYS A 202 -4.07 7.23 -3.01
N VAL A 203 -4.21 7.55 -4.28
CA VAL A 203 -3.23 7.19 -5.29
C VAL A 203 -2.30 8.38 -5.47
N SER A 204 -1.04 8.21 -5.14
CA SER A 204 0.03 9.17 -5.40
C SER A 204 1.24 8.44 -5.96
N HIS A 205 2.22 9.18 -6.45
CA HIS A 205 3.40 8.60 -7.13
C HIS A 205 4.02 7.46 -6.30
N GLY A 206 3.96 6.23 -6.82
CA GLY A 206 4.49 5.02 -6.17
C GLY A 206 3.65 4.44 -5.02
N HIS A 207 2.49 5.04 -4.68
CA HIS A 207 1.63 4.59 -3.58
C HIS A 207 0.19 4.40 -4.05
N TYR A 208 -0.29 3.17 -3.98
CA TYR A 208 -1.59 2.77 -4.52
C TYR A 208 -2.59 2.37 -3.43
N SER A 209 -2.27 2.59 -2.15
CA SER A 209 -3.09 2.17 -0.99
C SER A 209 -3.49 0.68 -1.04
N LEU A 210 -2.56 -0.18 -1.48
CA LEU A 210 -2.78 -1.63 -1.62
C LEU A 210 -2.13 -2.43 -0.47
N GLY A 211 -1.19 -1.84 0.27
CA GLY A 211 -0.37 -2.54 1.24
C GLY A 211 -1.17 -3.15 2.38
N LEU A 212 -2.05 -2.38 3.02
CA LEU A 212 -2.88 -2.86 4.13
C LEU A 212 -3.85 -3.97 3.70
N ARG A 213 -4.42 -3.84 2.48
CA ARG A 213 -5.26 -4.90 1.93
C ARG A 213 -4.47 -6.19 1.70
N ARG A 214 -3.25 -6.07 1.14
CA ARG A 214 -2.36 -7.22 0.98
C ARG A 214 -1.98 -7.83 2.33
N ALA A 215 -1.63 -7.01 3.33
CA ALA A 215 -1.36 -7.47 4.69
C ALA A 215 -2.53 -8.28 5.25
N ARG A 216 -3.76 -7.77 5.11
CA ARG A 216 -4.98 -8.50 5.51
C ARG A 216 -5.11 -9.84 4.78
N SER A 217 -4.85 -9.87 3.48
CA SER A 217 -4.93 -11.12 2.70
C SER A 217 -3.88 -12.14 3.13
N ILE A 218 -2.69 -11.71 3.49
CA ILE A 218 -1.62 -12.59 4.02
C ILE A 218 -2.06 -13.19 5.35
N ILE A 219 -2.44 -12.36 6.30
CA ILE A 219 -2.84 -12.81 7.63
C ILE A 219 -4.06 -13.75 7.56
N ALA A 220 -5.03 -13.46 6.68
CA ALA A 220 -6.18 -14.32 6.45
C ALA A 220 -5.78 -15.68 5.84
N ALA A 221 -4.81 -15.70 4.92
CA ALA A 221 -4.32 -16.94 4.31
C ALA A 221 -3.56 -17.85 5.32
N GLU A 222 -3.09 -17.27 6.44
CA GLU A 222 -2.47 -17.99 7.57
C GLU A 222 -3.48 -18.34 8.68
N GLY A 223 -4.78 -18.15 8.41
CA GLY A 223 -5.86 -18.46 9.38
C GLY A 223 -6.06 -17.40 10.47
N GLY A 224 -5.45 -16.24 10.30
CA GLY A 224 -5.52 -15.10 11.22
C GLY A 224 -6.48 -14.00 10.78
N GLU A 225 -6.44 -12.91 11.51
CA GLU A 225 -7.24 -11.70 11.26
C GLU A 225 -6.40 -10.44 11.42
N LEU A 226 -6.56 -9.48 10.51
CA LEU A 226 -6.05 -8.12 10.61
C LEU A 226 -7.22 -7.15 10.75
N SER A 227 -7.25 -6.40 11.84
CA SER A 227 -8.30 -5.41 12.14
C SER A 227 -7.70 -4.07 12.55
N ALA A 228 -8.52 -3.02 12.50
CA ALA A 228 -8.17 -1.72 13.04
C ALA A 228 -9.35 -1.14 13.83
N GLN A 229 -9.04 -0.45 14.92
CA GLN A 229 -10.01 0.27 15.74
C GLN A 229 -9.49 1.67 16.04
N PHE A 230 -10.37 2.66 15.97
CA PHE A 230 -10.05 4.02 16.33
C PHE A 230 -10.74 4.41 17.62
N ASN A 231 -9.96 4.92 18.58
CA ASN A 231 -10.47 5.48 19.82
C ASN A 231 -10.49 7.01 19.70
N PRO A 232 -11.65 7.64 19.48
CA PRO A 232 -11.71 9.10 19.30
C PRO A 232 -11.37 9.87 20.58
N ALA A 233 -11.60 9.29 21.78
CA ALA A 233 -11.29 9.93 23.04
C ALA A 233 -9.76 10.02 23.29
N ALA A 234 -9.03 8.96 22.96
CA ALA A 234 -7.57 8.92 23.04
C ALA A 234 -6.89 9.44 21.75
N ARG A 235 -7.65 9.65 20.68
CA ARG A 235 -7.13 9.92 19.31
C ARG A 235 -6.08 8.91 18.89
N GLU A 236 -6.39 7.65 19.05
CA GLU A 236 -5.48 6.54 18.84
C GLU A 236 -6.08 5.54 17.85
N LEU A 237 -5.29 5.17 16.85
CA LEU A 237 -5.61 4.07 15.95
C LEU A 237 -4.84 2.83 16.38
N VAL A 238 -5.54 1.76 16.68
CA VAL A 238 -4.95 0.47 17.06
C VAL A 238 -5.15 -0.51 15.92
N SER A 239 -4.06 -0.94 15.30
CA SER A 239 -4.02 -1.98 14.28
C SER A 239 -3.62 -3.31 14.92
N THR A 240 -4.40 -4.36 14.71
CA THR A 240 -4.21 -5.64 15.41
C THR A 240 -4.13 -6.80 14.44
N ILE A 241 -3.04 -7.56 14.50
CA ILE A 241 -2.87 -8.88 13.88
C ILE A 241 -3.17 -9.95 14.94
N ARG A 242 -4.03 -10.91 14.61
CA ARG A 242 -4.27 -12.11 15.42
C ARG A 242 -3.95 -13.34 14.58
N LEU A 243 -3.14 -14.24 15.13
CA LEU A 243 -2.76 -15.50 14.50
C LEU A 243 -3.00 -16.67 15.45
N PRO A 244 -3.47 -17.83 14.98
CA PRO A 244 -3.62 -18.99 15.84
C PRO A 244 -2.24 -19.51 16.24
N CYS A 245 -2.07 -19.81 17.53
CA CYS A 245 -0.91 -20.55 17.99
C CYS A 245 -1.04 -22.03 17.62
N SER A 246 0.06 -22.65 17.20
CA SER A 246 0.10 -24.11 17.09
C SER A 246 -0.08 -24.68 18.49
N GLY A 247 -1.12 -25.50 18.69
CA GLY A 247 -1.30 -26.22 19.96
C GLY A 247 0.00 -26.96 20.32
N LYS A 248 0.34 -27.07 21.61
CA LYS A 248 1.39 -27.97 22.05
C LYS A 248 1.02 -29.36 21.51
N ALA A 249 1.87 -29.88 20.60
CA ALA A 249 1.85 -31.28 20.23
C ALA A 249 2.13 -32.15 21.45
#